data_ffab5e26fdf7795fb87e1d758ea0628a
#
_entry.id   ffab5e26fdf7795fb87e1d758ea0628a
#
_cell.length_a   1.000
_cell.length_b   1.000
_cell.length_c   1.000
_cell.angle_alpha   90.00
_cell.angle_beta   90.00
_cell.angle_gamma   90.00
#
_symmetry.space_group_name_H-M   'P 1'
#
loop_
_entity.id
_entity.type
_entity.pdbx_description
1 polymer ?
#
loop_
_entity_poly.entity_id
_entity_poly.type
_entity_poly.pdbx_seq_one_letter_code
_entity_poly.pdbx_strand_id
1 'polypeptide(L)' 'LCHAISLNDSFRFTRELFNGDTARMNEIVGQLGKASSLEEAMSVFMSKVQPDEENEAAIDFVELLKKYFS' A
#
# COMPACT_ATOMS: atom_id res chain seq x y z
N LEU A 1 3.25 9.00 3.61
CA LEU A 1 3.40 7.78 2.79
C LEU A 1 3.40 8.07 1.30
N CYS A 2 2.56 9.01 0.84
CA CYS A 2 2.53 9.37 -0.58
C CYS A 2 3.89 9.84 -1.10
N HIS A 3 4.67 10.49 -0.27
CA HIS A 3 6.00 10.97 -0.64
C HIS A 3 7.04 9.86 -0.77
N ALA A 4 6.76 8.70 -0.17
CA ALA A 4 7.65 7.54 -0.24
C ALA A 4 7.42 6.69 -1.49
N ILE A 5 6.32 6.92 -2.20
CA ILE A 5 5.94 6.14 -3.38
C ILE A 5 6.22 6.97 -4.64
N SER A 6 7.02 6.40 -5.55
CA SER A 6 7.27 7.07 -6.83
C SER A 6 6.00 7.09 -7.69
N LEU A 7 5.97 7.97 -8.69
CA LEU A 7 4.82 8.08 -9.59
C LEU A 7 4.57 6.76 -10.33
N ASN A 8 5.64 6.12 -10.82
CA ASN A 8 5.53 4.85 -11.52
C ASN A 8 4.98 3.75 -10.60
N ASP A 9 5.48 3.69 -9.37
CA ASP A 9 5.00 2.71 -8.39
C ASP A 9 3.55 2.97 -8.01
N SER A 10 3.16 4.22 -7.89
CA SER A 10 1.79 4.60 -7.59
C SER A 10 0.83 4.07 -8.67
N PHE A 11 1.17 4.25 -9.95
CA PHE A 11 0.36 3.72 -11.05
C PHE A 11 0.30 2.20 -11.02
N ARG A 12 1.44 1.57 -10.79
CA ARG A 12 1.52 0.12 -10.72
C ARG A 12 0.63 -0.44 -9.60
N PHE A 13 0.76 0.12 -8.41
CA PHE A 13 -0.02 -0.33 -7.26
C PHE A 13 -1.52 -0.10 -7.48
N THR A 14 -1.89 1.05 -8.03
CA THR A 14 -3.29 1.33 -8.33
C THR A 14 -3.86 0.28 -9.25
N ARG A 15 -3.14 -0.05 -10.32
CA ARG A 15 -3.59 -1.04 -11.29
C ARG A 15 -3.62 -2.46 -10.72
N GLU A 16 -2.56 -2.86 -10.01
CA GLU A 16 -2.39 -4.23 -9.56
C GLU A 16 -3.13 -4.56 -8.27
N LEU A 17 -3.24 -3.58 -7.38
CA LEU A 17 -3.82 -3.82 -6.05
C LEU A 17 -5.23 -3.26 -5.90
N PHE A 18 -5.57 -2.22 -6.64
CA PHE A 18 -6.84 -1.51 -6.49
C PHE A 18 -7.68 -1.53 -7.77
N ASN A 19 -7.31 -2.38 -8.71
CA ASN A 19 -8.06 -2.57 -9.95
C ASN A 19 -8.28 -1.26 -10.73
N GLY A 20 -7.33 -0.35 -10.65
CA GLY A 20 -7.39 0.93 -11.34
C GLY A 20 -8.12 2.04 -10.60
N ASP A 21 -8.57 1.79 -9.38
CA ASP A 21 -9.33 2.77 -8.60
C ASP A 21 -8.36 3.66 -7.80
N THR A 22 -8.05 4.82 -8.36
CA THR A 22 -7.13 5.78 -7.75
C THR A 22 -7.70 6.35 -6.44
N ALA A 23 -9.00 6.59 -6.38
CA ALA A 23 -9.64 7.12 -5.18
C ALA A 23 -9.48 6.15 -4.01
N ARG A 24 -9.67 4.85 -4.27
CA ARG A 24 -9.49 3.83 -3.25
C ARG A 24 -8.04 3.76 -2.79
N MET A 25 -7.10 3.83 -3.72
CA MET A 25 -5.69 3.84 -3.36
C MET A 25 -5.34 5.01 -2.46
N ASN A 26 -5.80 6.21 -2.81
CA ASN A 26 -5.55 7.40 -2.00
C ASN A 26 -6.12 7.26 -0.60
N GLU A 27 -7.32 6.70 -0.47
CA GLU A 27 -7.94 6.46 0.82
C GLU A 27 -7.12 5.48 1.67
N ILE A 28 -6.73 4.36 1.09
CA ILE A 28 -5.95 3.35 1.79
C ILE A 28 -4.57 3.90 2.20
N VAL A 29 -3.88 4.56 1.28
CA VAL A 29 -2.57 5.15 1.56
C VAL A 29 -2.68 6.17 2.69
N GLY A 30 -3.75 6.97 2.71
CA GLY A 30 -4.00 7.91 3.78
C GLY A 30 -4.16 7.22 5.14
N GLN A 31 -4.90 6.12 5.17
CA GLN A 31 -5.09 5.35 6.39
C GLN A 31 -3.78 4.71 6.87
N LEU A 32 -3.00 4.17 5.94
CA LEU A 32 -1.71 3.57 6.27
C LEU A 32 -0.74 4.60 6.83
N GLY A 33 -0.76 5.81 6.30
CA GLY A 33 0.08 6.90 6.81
C GLY A 33 -0.27 7.33 8.22
N LYS A 34 -1.50 7.06 8.66
CA LYS A 34 -1.97 7.39 10.01
C LYS A 34 -1.74 6.25 11.01
N ALA A 35 -1.33 5.09 10.54
CA ALA A 35 -1.06 3.96 11.43
C ALA A 35 0.07 4.30 12.39
N SER A 36 -0.03 3.79 13.62
CA SER A 36 0.96 4.08 14.66
C SER A 36 2.18 3.14 14.59
N SER A 37 2.07 2.03 13.86
CA SER A 37 3.16 1.06 13.74
C SER A 37 3.06 0.32 12.42
N LEU A 38 4.16 -0.36 12.04
CA LEU A 38 4.18 -1.20 10.86
C LEU A 38 3.14 -2.32 10.95
N GLU A 39 3.02 -2.93 12.12
CA GLU A 39 2.06 -3.99 12.34
C GLU A 39 0.63 -3.54 12.06
N GLU A 40 0.28 -2.37 12.57
CA GLU A 40 -1.04 -1.80 12.34
C GLU A 40 -1.25 -1.48 10.86
N ALA A 41 -0.24 -0.90 10.20
CA ALA A 41 -0.31 -0.59 8.78
C ALA A 41 -0.50 -1.87 7.95
N MET A 42 0.24 -2.92 8.25
CA MET A 42 0.12 -4.19 7.54
C MET A 42 -1.25 -4.82 7.76
N SER A 43 -1.78 -4.72 8.98
CA SER A 43 -3.11 -5.25 9.28
C SER A 43 -4.17 -4.53 8.46
N VAL A 44 -4.10 -3.21 8.38
CA VAL A 44 -5.04 -2.42 7.56
C VAL A 44 -4.90 -2.79 6.09
N PHE A 45 -3.66 -2.87 5.60
CA PHE A 45 -3.40 -3.21 4.20
C PHE A 45 -3.99 -4.57 3.85
N MET A 46 -3.68 -5.59 4.63
CA MET A 46 -4.15 -6.95 4.39
C MET A 46 -5.67 -7.06 4.49
N SER A 47 -6.26 -6.32 5.41
CA SER A 47 -7.71 -6.34 5.61
C SER A 47 -8.46 -5.62 4.50
N LYS A 48 -7.94 -4.49 4.02
CA LYS A 48 -8.62 -3.66 3.03
C LYS A 48 -8.32 -4.09 1.60
N VAL A 49 -7.10 -4.51 1.30
CA VAL A 49 -6.67 -4.86 -0.04
C VAL A 49 -6.83 -6.35 -0.33
N GLN A 50 -6.56 -7.19 0.65
CA GLN A 50 -6.62 -8.65 0.53
C GLN A 50 -5.85 -9.16 -0.70
N PRO A 51 -4.54 -8.82 -0.82
CA PRO A 51 -3.77 -9.20 -2.00
C PRO A 51 -3.46 -10.69 -2.02
N ASP A 52 -3.26 -11.22 -3.23
CA ASP A 52 -2.78 -12.58 -3.38
C ASP A 52 -1.33 -12.70 -2.92
N GLU A 53 -0.96 -13.86 -2.38
CA GLU A 53 0.40 -14.11 -1.92
C GLU A 53 1.42 -14.02 -3.05
N GLU A 54 1.00 -14.30 -4.28
CA GLU A 54 1.86 -14.27 -5.46
C GLU A 54 1.93 -12.90 -6.13
N ASN A 55 1.18 -11.93 -5.62
CA ASN A 55 1.16 -10.60 -6.21
C ASN A 55 2.42 -9.83 -5.87
N GLU A 56 3.30 -9.63 -6.86
CA GLU A 56 4.57 -8.93 -6.67
C GLU A 56 4.37 -7.48 -6.25
N ALA A 57 3.31 -6.84 -6.74
CA ALA A 57 3.02 -5.46 -6.35
C ALA A 57 2.70 -5.38 -4.85
N ALA A 58 2.00 -6.38 -4.30
CA ALA A 58 1.73 -6.43 -2.87
C ALA A 58 3.01 -6.58 -2.07
N ILE A 59 3.93 -7.43 -2.52
CA ILE A 59 5.22 -7.62 -1.87
C ILE A 59 6.01 -6.31 -1.86
N ASP A 60 6.06 -5.63 -3.00
CA ASP A 60 6.77 -4.35 -3.12
C ASP A 60 6.13 -3.28 -2.23
N PHE A 61 4.80 -3.27 -2.14
CA PHE A 61 4.10 -2.33 -1.29
C PHE A 61 4.44 -2.56 0.19
N VAL A 62 4.47 -3.81 0.62
CA VAL A 62 4.84 -4.16 2.00
C VAL A 62 6.28 -3.72 2.29
N GLU A 63 7.19 -3.90 1.34
CA GLU A 63 8.57 -3.44 1.49
C GLU A 63 8.63 -1.92 1.69
N LEU A 64 7.82 -1.17 0.95
CA LEU A 64 7.74 0.28 1.12
C LEU A 64 7.21 0.65 2.51
N LEU A 65 6.22 -0.08 3.01
CA LEU A 65 5.70 0.14 4.36
C LEU A 65 6.78 -0.09 5.41
N LYS A 66 7.57 -1.14 5.24
CA LYS A 66 8.67 -1.43 6.17
C LYS A 66 9.68 -0.29 6.20
N LYS A 67 10.00 0.29 5.05
CA LYS A 67 10.92 1.43 4.98
C LYS A 67 10.33 2.67 5.62
N TYR A 68 9.04 2.90 5.40
CA TYR A 68 8.36 4.07 5.94
C TYR A 68 8.34 4.06 7.47
N PHE A 69 8.14 2.88 8.06
CA PHE A 69 8.02 2.72 9.51
C PHE A 69 9.33 2.31 10.20
N SER A 70 10.41 2.18 9.45
CA SER A 70 11.70 1.77 10.04
C SER A 70 12.45 2.90 10.76
#